data_34ccf0bd0013bbc4c59753004f10919b
#
_entry.id   34ccf0bd0013bbc4c59753004f10919b
#
_cell.length_a   1.000
_cell.length_b   1.000
_cell.length_c   1.000
_cell.angle_alpha   90.00
_cell.angle_beta   90.00
_cell.angle_gamma   90.00
#
_symmetry.space_group_name_H-M   'P 1'
#
loop_
_entity.id
_entity.type
_entity.pdbx_description
1 polymer ?
#
loop_
_entity_poly.entity_id
_entity_poly.type
_entity_poly.pdbx_seq_one_letter_code
_entity_poly.pdbx_strand_id
1 'polypeptide(L)'
;MAQIVDITGKKLLHNCHEAFYKLFHLPLDFIDPANRSFTICGKSHCNSLCVKIMENSTGAALCAGLARRRLAEGKRTGRPVINRCHAGFYDALIPIFAEGDYMGSLCVGQFLRRSPDETELAGIRRDLDFLEFEPGELENDYRNTRILTDDEVEGLIELVQMLGEYLCESHMRLRFLESLRSSDPIRTAEQYIQRHYANRLTVGGIARSVGMSKSYFMHKFAEQNGVSPIAYLNSFRVTRAAELLTGTGMPISEIAYHCGFQTLSHFNRQFRKIFGESPGSCRRANRRTGAKEQ
;
A
#
# COMPACT_ATOMS: atom_id res chain seq x y z
N MET A 1 -5.53 -10.43 -0.63
CA MET A 1 -5.77 -9.76 0.66
C MET A 1 -5.53 -8.27 0.45
N ALA A 2 -6.53 -7.42 0.69
CA ALA A 2 -6.31 -5.98 0.75
C ALA A 2 -5.43 -5.70 1.97
N GLN A 3 -4.37 -4.90 1.80
CA GLN A 3 -3.43 -4.59 2.88
C GLN A 3 -4.05 -3.50 3.78
N ILE A 4 -3.65 -3.45 5.06
CA ILE A 4 -4.05 -2.36 5.99
C ILE A 4 -3.84 -0.99 5.32
N VAL A 5 -2.72 -0.80 4.61
CA VAL A 5 -2.39 0.44 3.90
C VAL A 5 -3.40 0.81 2.81
N ASP A 6 -3.99 -0.18 2.13
CA ASP A 6 -4.97 0.07 1.05
C ASP A 6 -6.33 0.51 1.60
N ILE A 7 -6.66 0.11 2.83
CA ILE A 7 -7.96 0.32 3.47
C ILE A 7 -7.96 1.56 4.39
N THR A 8 -6.92 1.72 5.20
CA THR A 8 -6.80 2.89 6.10
C THR A 8 -6.39 4.16 5.36
N GLY A 9 -5.91 4.01 4.12
CA GLY A 9 -5.45 5.10 3.28
C GLY A 9 -4.10 5.66 3.71
N LYS A 10 -3.21 5.87 2.75
CA LYS A 10 -1.89 6.49 2.96
C LYS A 10 -1.96 7.81 3.73
N LYS A 11 -3.06 8.56 3.56
CA LYS A 11 -3.28 9.86 4.23
C LYS A 11 -3.42 9.74 5.74
N LEU A 12 -4.12 8.71 6.26
CA LEU A 12 -4.27 8.51 7.70
C LEU A 12 -2.94 8.15 8.34
N LEU A 13 -2.19 7.22 7.75
CA LEU A 13 -0.86 6.84 8.22
C LEU A 13 0.11 8.03 8.19
N HIS A 14 0.06 8.84 7.12
CA HIS A 14 0.83 10.07 7.03
C HIS A 14 0.48 11.05 8.15
N ASN A 15 -0.79 11.30 8.40
CA ASN A 15 -1.23 12.19 9.48
C ASN A 15 -0.80 11.67 10.87
N CYS A 16 -0.87 10.35 11.10
CA CYS A 16 -0.39 9.74 12.34
C CYS A 16 1.11 9.94 12.50
N HIS A 17 1.90 9.70 11.46
CA HIS A 17 3.35 9.91 11.48
C HIS A 17 3.69 11.37 11.77
N GLU A 18 3.06 12.34 11.07
CA GLU A 18 3.29 13.76 11.27
C GLU A 18 2.94 14.22 12.69
N ALA A 19 1.78 13.79 13.21
CA ALA A 19 1.36 14.11 14.57
C ALA A 19 2.33 13.51 15.60
N PHE A 20 2.74 12.26 15.37
CA PHE A 20 3.66 11.56 16.25
C PHE A 20 5.04 12.25 16.28
N TYR A 21 5.59 12.59 15.09
CA TYR A 21 6.85 13.30 14.99
C TYR A 21 6.81 14.68 15.66
N LYS A 22 5.73 15.45 15.49
CA LYS A 22 5.56 16.75 16.15
C LYS A 22 5.54 16.68 17.67
N LEU A 23 5.02 15.57 18.23
CA LEU A 23 4.91 15.39 19.69
C LEU A 23 6.18 14.79 20.29
N PHE A 24 6.75 13.80 19.65
CA PHE A 24 7.84 12.98 20.23
C PHE A 24 9.19 13.23 19.58
N HIS A 25 9.25 13.89 18.42
CA HIS A 25 10.45 14.03 17.57
C HIS A 25 11.06 12.67 17.18
N LEU A 26 10.22 11.65 17.02
CA LEU A 26 10.58 10.30 16.65
C LEU A 26 9.82 9.89 15.38
N PRO A 27 10.48 9.25 14.39
CA PRO A 27 9.79 8.68 13.26
C PRO A 27 8.94 7.49 13.68
N LEU A 28 7.76 7.38 13.06
CA LEU A 28 6.84 6.25 13.19
C LEU A 28 6.64 5.65 11.81
N ASP A 29 7.07 4.41 11.60
CA ASP A 29 6.96 3.70 10.34
C ASP A 29 6.02 2.49 10.46
N PHE A 30 5.43 2.11 9.33
CA PHE A 30 4.66 0.88 9.21
C PHE A 30 5.39 -0.12 8.31
N ILE A 31 5.51 -1.37 8.75
CA ILE A 31 6.04 -2.49 7.96
C ILE A 31 4.90 -3.45 7.67
N ASP A 32 4.65 -3.74 6.40
CA ASP A 32 3.61 -4.66 5.98
C ASP A 32 3.99 -6.15 6.19
N PRO A 33 3.03 -7.09 6.07
CA PRO A 33 3.33 -8.52 6.20
C PRO A 33 4.36 -9.05 5.19
N ALA A 34 4.58 -8.37 4.08
CA ALA A 34 5.58 -8.72 3.07
C ALA A 34 6.96 -8.07 3.33
N ASN A 35 7.16 -7.48 4.51
CA ASN A 35 8.39 -6.80 4.95
C ASN A 35 8.74 -5.54 4.15
N ARG A 36 7.75 -4.88 3.56
CA ARG A 36 7.95 -3.59 2.90
C ARG A 36 7.72 -2.49 3.94
N SER A 37 8.73 -1.68 4.16
CA SER A 37 8.60 -0.48 4.98
C SER A 37 7.87 0.60 4.18
N PHE A 38 6.85 1.18 4.79
CA PHE A 38 6.20 2.38 4.31
C PHE A 38 6.69 3.55 5.15
N THR A 39 7.86 4.07 4.78
CA THR A 39 8.33 5.34 5.31
C THR A 39 7.47 6.44 4.69
N ILE A 40 6.52 6.91 5.47
CA ILE A 40 5.40 7.74 4.99
C ILE A 40 5.87 9.16 4.65
N CYS A 41 6.91 9.66 5.33
CA CYS A 41 7.45 11.01 5.16
C CYS A 41 8.89 11.03 4.63
N GLY A 42 9.38 9.93 4.09
CA GLY A 42 10.73 9.84 3.56
C GLY A 42 11.80 9.97 4.66
N LYS A 43 12.99 10.46 4.28
CA LYS A 43 14.12 10.57 5.20
C LYS A 43 14.11 11.84 6.08
N SER A 44 13.14 12.74 5.89
CA SER A 44 13.13 14.07 6.51
C SER A 44 13.02 14.07 8.04
N HIS A 45 12.42 13.01 8.59
CA HIS A 45 12.24 12.83 10.04
C HIS A 45 13.22 11.83 10.66
N CYS A 46 14.10 11.26 9.86
CA CYS A 46 15.14 10.36 10.36
C CYS A 46 16.34 11.17 10.89
N ASN A 47 17.01 10.60 11.89
CA ASN A 47 18.31 11.13 12.35
C ASN A 47 19.31 11.17 11.18
N SER A 48 20.10 12.23 11.09
CA SER A 48 21.10 12.46 10.01
C SER A 48 22.09 11.31 9.87
N LEU A 49 22.58 10.78 10.98
CA LEU A 49 23.46 9.61 10.97
C LEU A 49 22.79 8.37 10.37
N CYS A 50 21.52 8.12 10.71
CA CYS A 50 20.77 7.01 10.12
C CYS A 50 20.58 7.17 8.61
N VAL A 51 20.34 8.40 8.13
CA VAL A 51 20.27 8.69 6.69
C VAL A 51 21.60 8.37 6.02
N LYS A 52 22.72 8.85 6.58
CA LYS A 52 24.09 8.60 6.09
C LYS A 52 24.42 7.11 6.05
N ILE A 53 24.05 6.36 7.10
CA ILE A 53 24.24 4.90 7.16
C ILE A 53 23.42 4.19 6.06
N MET A 54 22.16 4.57 5.86
CA MET A 54 21.29 3.95 4.86
C MET A 54 21.67 4.28 3.41
N GLU A 55 22.40 5.36 3.17
CA GLU A 55 22.92 5.72 1.85
C GLU A 55 24.20 4.96 1.48
N ASN A 56 24.88 4.41 2.47
CA ASN A 56 26.03 3.53 2.26
C ASN A 56 25.56 2.07 2.11
N SER A 57 26.10 1.34 1.13
CA SER A 57 25.67 -0.05 0.84
C SER A 57 25.94 -1.01 2.00
N THR A 58 27.08 -0.88 2.69
CA THR A 58 27.42 -1.69 3.88
C THR A 58 26.48 -1.37 5.04
N GLY A 59 26.26 -0.10 5.31
CA GLY A 59 25.36 0.38 6.34
C GLY A 59 23.91 -0.06 6.09
N ALA A 60 23.43 0.07 4.86
CA ALA A 60 22.09 -0.40 4.46
C ALA A 60 21.93 -1.92 4.68
N ALA A 61 22.94 -2.73 4.38
CA ALA A 61 22.92 -4.18 4.61
C ALA A 61 22.85 -4.52 6.11
N LEU A 62 23.58 -3.80 6.95
CA LEU A 62 23.54 -3.95 8.41
C LEU A 62 22.15 -3.61 8.98
N CYS A 63 21.59 -2.47 8.57
CA CYS A 63 20.22 -2.06 8.94
C CYS A 63 19.17 -3.08 8.51
N ALA A 64 19.22 -3.55 7.27
CA ALA A 64 18.31 -4.56 6.76
C ALA A 64 18.44 -5.91 7.50
N GLY A 65 19.66 -6.30 7.88
CA GLY A 65 19.92 -7.50 8.67
C GLY A 65 19.27 -7.42 10.05
N LEU A 66 19.41 -6.29 10.74
CA LEU A 66 18.80 -6.04 12.04
C LEU A 66 17.27 -6.02 11.94
N ALA A 67 16.73 -5.30 10.96
CA ALA A 67 15.28 -5.21 10.73
C ALA A 67 14.65 -6.58 10.51
N ARG A 68 15.28 -7.48 9.72
CA ARG A 68 14.79 -8.85 9.50
C ARG A 68 14.74 -9.66 10.80
N ARG A 69 15.79 -9.59 11.66
CA ARG A 69 15.83 -10.31 12.94
C ARG A 69 14.71 -9.86 13.89
N ARG A 70 14.56 -8.54 14.06
CA ARG A 70 13.50 -7.95 14.91
C ARG A 70 12.11 -8.36 14.45
N LEU A 71 11.89 -8.29 13.15
CA LEU A 71 10.61 -8.64 12.56
C LEU A 71 10.27 -10.12 12.77
N ALA A 72 11.25 -11.02 12.59
CA ALA A 72 11.07 -12.44 12.85
C ALA A 72 10.75 -12.71 14.33
N GLU A 73 11.42 -12.01 15.25
CA GLU A 73 11.17 -12.12 16.68
C GLU A 73 9.78 -11.61 17.06
N GLY A 74 9.40 -10.39 16.60
CA GLY A 74 8.08 -9.82 16.85
C GLY A 74 6.96 -10.71 16.31
N LYS A 75 7.10 -11.24 15.10
CA LYS A 75 6.15 -12.21 14.53
C LYS A 75 6.02 -13.47 15.38
N ARG A 76 7.13 -14.01 15.86
CA ARG A 76 7.14 -15.24 16.65
C ARG A 76 6.56 -15.07 18.05
N THR A 77 6.87 -13.95 18.70
CA THR A 77 6.51 -13.72 20.11
C THR A 77 5.17 -13.02 20.29
N GLY A 78 4.71 -12.27 19.28
CA GLY A 78 3.57 -11.38 19.40
C GLY A 78 3.79 -10.19 20.34
N ARG A 79 5.04 -9.94 20.76
CA ARG A 79 5.39 -8.91 21.75
C ARG A 79 6.24 -7.81 21.12
N PRO A 80 6.21 -6.58 21.67
CA PRO A 80 7.14 -5.53 21.28
C PRO A 80 8.60 -5.99 21.42
N VAL A 81 9.41 -5.58 20.46
CA VAL A 81 10.85 -5.90 20.42
C VAL A 81 11.62 -4.59 20.41
N ILE A 82 12.36 -4.34 21.48
CA ILE A 82 13.24 -3.17 21.60
C ILE A 82 14.67 -3.63 21.33
N ASN A 83 15.35 -2.95 20.41
CA ASN A 83 16.74 -3.26 20.08
C ASN A 83 17.60 -2.01 20.05
N ARG A 84 18.87 -2.20 20.45
CA ARG A 84 19.92 -1.23 20.18
C ARG A 84 20.60 -1.60 18.86
N CYS A 85 20.73 -0.66 17.93
CA CYS A 85 21.36 -0.90 16.64
C CYS A 85 22.90 -0.71 16.70
N HIS A 86 23.59 -1.02 15.61
CA HIS A 86 25.03 -0.85 15.47
C HIS A 86 25.53 0.61 15.60
N ALA A 87 24.65 1.58 15.37
CA ALA A 87 24.90 2.99 15.64
C ALA A 87 24.49 3.42 17.05
N GLY A 88 24.16 2.50 17.96
CA GLY A 88 23.85 2.80 19.36
C GLY A 88 22.43 3.35 19.60
N PHE A 89 21.63 3.61 18.58
CA PHE A 89 20.25 4.05 18.74
C PHE A 89 19.34 2.89 19.09
N TYR A 90 18.30 3.20 19.88
CA TYR A 90 17.22 2.28 20.17
C TYR A 90 16.05 2.53 19.22
N ASP A 91 15.37 1.46 18.88
CA ASP A 91 14.05 1.49 18.27
C ASP A 91 13.18 0.35 18.83
N ALA A 92 11.87 0.55 18.75
CA ALA A 92 10.87 -0.43 19.14
C ALA A 92 10.06 -0.86 17.92
N LEU A 93 9.90 -2.18 17.77
CA LEU A 93 9.03 -2.79 16.77
C LEU A 93 7.83 -3.39 17.51
N ILE A 94 6.64 -2.94 17.16
CA ILE A 94 5.38 -3.38 17.75
C ILE A 94 4.62 -4.19 16.70
N PRO A 95 4.56 -5.54 16.84
CA PRO A 95 3.83 -6.39 15.91
C PRO A 95 2.33 -6.23 16.09
N ILE A 96 1.60 -6.22 14.98
CA ILE A 96 0.15 -6.06 14.94
C ILE A 96 -0.47 -7.36 14.46
N PHE A 97 -1.44 -7.87 15.21
CA PHE A 97 -2.20 -9.07 14.90
C PHE A 97 -3.70 -8.78 14.88
N ALA A 98 -4.44 -9.46 14.00
CA ALA A 98 -5.90 -9.48 13.97
C ALA A 98 -6.35 -10.92 13.83
N GLU A 99 -7.20 -11.41 14.75
CA GLU A 99 -7.72 -12.79 14.75
C GLU A 99 -6.63 -13.88 14.67
N GLY A 100 -5.44 -13.58 15.19
CA GLY A 100 -4.28 -14.49 15.15
C GLY A 100 -3.40 -14.34 13.91
N ASP A 101 -3.82 -13.60 12.90
CA ASP A 101 -3.05 -13.33 11.70
C ASP A 101 -2.15 -12.09 11.88
N TYR A 102 -0.90 -12.20 11.44
CA TYR A 102 0.03 -11.07 11.44
C TYR A 102 -0.32 -10.06 10.34
N MET A 103 -0.64 -8.84 10.74
CA MET A 103 -1.08 -7.75 9.88
C MET A 103 0.03 -6.76 9.49
N GLY A 104 1.16 -6.80 10.20
CA GLY A 104 2.28 -5.90 10.02
C GLY A 104 2.89 -5.49 11.35
N SER A 105 3.75 -4.46 11.33
CA SER A 105 4.34 -3.89 12.55
C SER A 105 4.40 -2.38 12.45
N LEU A 106 4.24 -1.71 13.57
CA LEU A 106 4.64 -0.31 13.74
C LEU A 106 6.06 -0.27 14.30
N CYS A 107 6.87 0.63 13.79
CA CYS A 107 8.23 0.86 14.26
C CYS A 107 8.37 2.31 14.68
N VAL A 108 8.89 2.52 15.88
CA VAL A 108 9.20 3.85 16.41
C VAL A 108 10.62 3.86 16.93
N GLY A 109 11.38 4.86 16.55
CA GLY A 109 12.75 4.80 16.97
C GLY A 109 13.62 5.97 16.61
N GLN A 110 14.90 5.64 16.70
CA GLN A 110 16.05 6.52 16.70
C GLN A 110 16.08 7.38 17.98
N PHE A 111 15.94 6.73 19.14
CA PHE A 111 16.09 7.37 20.45
C PHE A 111 17.29 6.80 21.22
N LEU A 112 17.67 7.48 22.28
CA LEU A 112 18.70 7.05 23.23
C LEU A 112 18.05 6.85 24.59
N ARG A 113 18.68 6.03 25.46
CA ARG A 113 18.32 5.93 26.90
C ARG A 113 19.20 6.83 27.77
N ARG A 114 20.38 7.17 27.26
CA ARG A 114 21.32 8.14 27.82
C ARG A 114 22.26 8.65 26.75
N SER A 115 22.90 9.76 26.98
CA SER A 115 24.00 10.20 26.10
C SER A 115 25.14 9.20 26.14
N PRO A 116 25.73 8.83 24.98
CA PRO A 116 26.92 7.98 24.96
C PRO A 116 28.11 8.73 25.52
N ASP A 117 28.98 8.01 26.23
CA ASP A 117 30.28 8.53 26.65
C ASP A 117 31.34 8.46 25.54
N GLU A 118 32.52 9.03 25.78
CA GLU A 118 33.60 9.05 24.79
C GLU A 118 34.05 7.65 24.34
N THR A 119 34.04 6.67 25.25
CA THR A 119 34.42 5.28 24.96
C THR A 119 33.40 4.62 24.03
N GLU A 120 32.12 4.85 24.29
CA GLU A 120 31.02 4.37 23.42
C GLU A 120 31.07 5.03 22.03
N LEU A 121 31.28 6.36 21.97
CA LEU A 121 31.43 7.08 20.71
C LEU A 121 32.63 6.58 19.90
N ALA A 122 33.76 6.31 20.56
CA ALA A 122 34.92 5.72 19.91
C ALA A 122 34.66 4.29 19.39
N GLY A 123 33.85 3.51 20.12
CA GLY A 123 33.38 2.20 19.68
C GLY A 123 32.47 2.29 18.44
N ILE A 124 31.48 3.15 18.50
CA ILE A 124 30.55 3.39 17.38
C ILE A 124 31.30 3.88 16.13
N ARG A 125 32.25 4.78 16.30
CA ARG A 125 33.08 5.27 15.19
C ARG A 125 33.87 4.14 14.52
N ARG A 126 34.36 3.16 15.28
CA ARG A 126 35.00 1.95 14.72
C ARG A 126 33.99 1.03 14.00
N ASP A 127 32.80 0.86 14.55
CA ASP A 127 31.77 0.02 13.97
C ASP A 127 31.17 0.63 12.67
N LEU A 128 31.36 1.94 12.48
CA LEU A 128 30.95 2.71 11.32
C LEU A 128 32.15 3.16 10.47
N ASP A 129 33.24 2.40 10.44
CA ASP A 129 34.50 2.72 9.73
C ASP A 129 34.34 2.86 8.21
N PHE A 130 33.22 2.33 7.68
CA PHE A 130 32.82 2.51 6.27
C PHE A 130 32.24 3.89 5.97
N LEU A 131 32.07 4.76 6.98
CA LEU A 131 31.62 6.15 6.84
C LEU A 131 32.74 7.14 7.19
N GLU A 132 32.83 8.21 6.43
CA GLU A 132 33.65 9.35 6.75
C GLU A 132 32.85 10.36 7.60
N PHE A 133 33.46 10.86 8.68
CA PHE A 133 32.86 11.83 9.58
C PHE A 133 33.72 13.10 9.63
N GLU A 134 33.09 14.26 9.47
CA GLU A 134 33.69 15.52 9.82
C GLU A 134 33.92 15.62 11.34
N PRO A 135 34.91 16.41 11.79
CA PRO A 135 35.16 16.61 13.22
C PRO A 135 33.90 17.12 13.94
N GLY A 136 33.47 16.40 14.97
CA GLY A 136 32.29 16.76 15.77
C GLY A 136 30.95 16.39 15.16
N GLU A 137 30.89 15.85 13.94
CA GLU A 137 29.65 15.47 13.25
C GLU A 137 28.91 14.38 14.04
N LEU A 138 29.58 13.30 14.40
CA LEU A 138 29.01 12.18 15.14
C LEU A 138 28.46 12.63 16.50
N GLU A 139 29.23 13.40 17.24
CA GLU A 139 28.84 13.94 18.54
C GLU A 139 27.60 14.85 18.45
N ASN A 140 27.51 15.63 17.36
CA ASN A 140 26.35 16.49 17.11
C ASN A 140 25.09 15.69 16.81
N ASP A 141 25.18 14.60 16.04
CA ASP A 141 24.06 13.72 15.73
C ASP A 141 23.50 13.09 17.02
N TYR A 142 24.36 12.66 17.96
CA TYR A 142 23.91 12.12 19.25
C TYR A 142 23.34 13.19 20.17
N ARG A 143 23.92 14.39 20.18
CA ARG A 143 23.41 15.53 20.97
C ARG A 143 21.99 15.92 20.55
N ASN A 144 21.69 15.82 19.28
CA ASN A 144 20.38 16.17 18.72
C ASN A 144 19.38 15.00 18.74
N THR A 145 19.79 13.82 19.24
CA THR A 145 18.92 12.65 19.33
C THR A 145 18.10 12.70 20.63
N ARG A 146 16.82 12.39 20.55
CA ARG A 146 15.91 12.31 21.70
C ARG A 146 16.41 11.24 22.68
N ILE A 147 16.52 11.62 23.95
CA ILE A 147 16.75 10.70 25.09
C ILE A 147 15.41 10.45 25.72
N LEU A 148 15.08 9.17 25.97
CA LEU A 148 13.87 8.74 26.67
C LEU A 148 14.23 7.99 27.94
N THR A 149 13.51 8.28 29.01
CA THR A 149 13.53 7.50 30.24
C THR A 149 12.86 6.12 30.03
N ASP A 150 13.01 5.21 30.96
CA ASP A 150 12.36 3.90 30.89
C ASP A 150 10.83 4.02 30.89
N ASP A 151 10.27 4.93 31.73
CA ASP A 151 8.82 5.21 31.77
C ASP A 151 8.33 5.80 30.44
N GLU A 152 9.10 6.73 29.83
CA GLU A 152 8.74 7.28 28.52
C GLU A 152 8.78 6.21 27.42
N VAL A 153 9.71 5.27 27.46
CA VAL A 153 9.77 4.14 26.51
C VAL A 153 8.58 3.21 26.70
N GLU A 154 8.21 2.88 27.94
CA GLU A 154 7.04 2.05 28.25
C GLU A 154 5.75 2.72 27.74
N GLY A 155 5.51 3.97 28.11
CA GLY A 155 4.34 4.72 27.63
C GLY A 155 4.29 4.89 26.11
N LEU A 156 5.46 5.06 25.47
CA LEU A 156 5.57 5.12 24.01
C LEU A 156 5.14 3.79 23.36
N ILE A 157 5.56 2.65 23.91
CA ILE A 157 5.19 1.33 23.42
C ILE A 157 3.68 1.11 23.58
N GLU A 158 3.13 1.41 24.76
CA GLU A 158 1.70 1.29 25.01
C GLU A 158 0.88 2.14 24.03
N LEU A 159 1.27 3.39 23.82
CA LEU A 159 0.60 4.28 22.85
C LEU A 159 0.62 3.71 21.42
N VAL A 160 1.77 3.19 20.98
CA VAL A 160 1.91 2.61 19.64
C VAL A 160 1.14 1.28 19.53
N GLN A 161 1.06 0.50 20.61
CA GLN A 161 0.21 -0.71 20.66
C GLN A 161 -1.28 -0.33 20.52
N MET A 162 -1.77 0.64 21.28
CA MET A 162 -3.15 1.15 21.17
C MET A 162 -3.45 1.64 19.74
N LEU A 163 -2.51 2.35 19.13
CA LEU A 163 -2.65 2.77 17.73
C LEU A 163 -2.75 1.56 16.78
N GLY A 164 -1.93 0.55 16.98
CA GLY A 164 -1.96 -0.70 16.21
C GLY A 164 -3.29 -1.44 16.35
N GLU A 165 -3.81 -1.57 17.56
CA GLU A 165 -5.12 -2.17 17.87
C GLU A 165 -6.25 -1.39 17.20
N TYR A 166 -6.25 -0.08 17.29
CA TYR A 166 -7.24 0.77 16.62
C TYR A 166 -7.21 0.62 15.10
N LEU A 167 -6.02 0.55 14.50
CA LEU A 167 -5.87 0.32 13.06
C LEU A 167 -6.44 -1.05 12.66
N CYS A 168 -6.18 -2.08 13.46
CA CYS A 168 -6.74 -3.41 13.25
C CYS A 168 -8.27 -3.43 13.37
N GLU A 169 -8.82 -2.86 14.44
CA GLU A 169 -10.28 -2.80 14.64
C GLU A 169 -10.96 -2.06 13.49
N SER A 170 -10.40 -0.93 13.09
CA SER A 170 -10.91 -0.14 11.96
C SER A 170 -10.86 -0.94 10.65
N HIS A 171 -9.79 -1.70 10.40
CA HIS A 171 -9.66 -2.59 9.26
C HIS A 171 -10.71 -3.70 9.29
N MET A 172 -10.89 -4.37 10.42
CA MET A 172 -11.88 -5.43 10.61
C MET A 172 -13.30 -4.91 10.39
N ARG A 173 -13.63 -3.74 10.94
CA ARG A 173 -14.93 -3.09 10.75
C ARG A 173 -15.19 -2.78 9.27
N LEU A 174 -14.21 -2.25 8.55
CA LEU A 174 -14.33 -1.99 7.11
C LEU A 174 -14.52 -3.28 6.32
N ARG A 175 -13.76 -4.33 6.60
CA ARG A 175 -13.93 -5.64 5.97
C ARG A 175 -15.30 -6.26 6.25
N PHE A 176 -15.80 -6.14 7.48
CA PHE A 176 -17.14 -6.59 7.83
C PHE A 176 -18.21 -5.83 7.03
N LEU A 177 -18.12 -4.50 6.93
CA LEU A 177 -19.01 -3.69 6.11
C LEU A 177 -18.91 -4.04 4.62
N GLU A 178 -17.72 -4.32 4.13
CA GLU A 178 -17.53 -4.81 2.75
C GLU A 178 -18.13 -6.21 2.55
N SER A 179 -18.02 -7.11 3.53
CA SER A 179 -18.65 -8.43 3.48
C SER A 179 -20.17 -8.34 3.46
N LEU A 180 -20.75 -7.43 4.25
CA LEU A 180 -22.19 -7.14 4.20
C LEU A 180 -22.61 -6.56 2.83
N ARG A 181 -21.76 -5.71 2.22
CA ARG A 181 -21.98 -5.20 0.87
C ARG A 181 -21.77 -6.27 -0.21
N SER A 182 -20.84 -7.20 -0.02
CA SER A 182 -20.60 -8.31 -0.96
C SER A 182 -21.69 -9.38 -0.91
N SER A 183 -22.61 -9.34 0.09
CA SER A 183 -23.83 -10.12 0.08
C SER A 183 -24.91 -9.54 -0.84
N ASP A 184 -24.68 -8.37 -1.46
CA ASP A 184 -25.55 -7.88 -2.54
C ASP A 184 -25.27 -8.68 -3.82
N PRO A 185 -26.26 -9.48 -4.27
CA PRO A 185 -26.10 -10.30 -5.48
C PRO A 185 -25.80 -9.48 -6.74
N ILE A 186 -26.21 -8.22 -6.80
CA ILE A 186 -25.95 -7.34 -7.95
C ILE A 186 -24.48 -6.95 -8.00
N ARG A 187 -23.88 -6.59 -6.85
CA ARG A 187 -22.43 -6.30 -6.78
C ARG A 187 -21.58 -7.54 -7.07
N THR A 188 -22.02 -8.71 -6.62
CA THR A 188 -21.38 -9.98 -6.96
C THR A 188 -21.45 -10.23 -8.48
N ALA A 189 -22.57 -9.89 -9.12
CA ALA A 189 -22.72 -9.98 -10.58
C ALA A 189 -21.80 -8.99 -11.33
N GLU A 190 -21.62 -7.77 -10.83
CA GLU A 190 -20.68 -6.80 -11.38
C GLU A 190 -19.23 -7.33 -11.35
N GLN A 191 -18.81 -7.86 -10.21
CA GLN A 191 -17.50 -8.49 -10.06
C GLN A 191 -17.33 -9.71 -10.99
N TYR A 192 -18.36 -10.50 -11.13
CA TYR A 192 -18.37 -11.62 -12.07
C TYR A 192 -18.21 -11.14 -13.52
N ILE A 193 -18.95 -10.11 -13.93
CA ILE A 193 -18.81 -9.47 -15.25
C ILE A 193 -17.40 -8.96 -15.45
N GLN A 194 -16.84 -8.21 -14.48
CA GLN A 194 -15.50 -7.62 -14.55
C GLN A 194 -14.38 -8.67 -14.63
N ARG A 195 -14.53 -9.82 -13.97
CA ARG A 195 -13.54 -10.91 -14.04
C ARG A 195 -13.62 -11.72 -15.32
N HIS A 196 -14.80 -11.82 -15.92
CA HIS A 196 -15.08 -12.70 -17.05
C HIS A 196 -15.48 -11.96 -18.33
N TYR A 197 -15.27 -10.63 -18.41
CA TYR A 197 -15.73 -9.78 -19.51
C TYR A 197 -15.25 -10.25 -20.90
N ALA A 198 -14.06 -10.81 -20.99
CA ALA A 198 -13.49 -11.32 -22.24
C ALA A 198 -14.22 -12.59 -22.76
N ASN A 199 -14.92 -13.29 -21.88
CA ASN A 199 -15.65 -14.52 -22.21
C ASN A 199 -17.04 -14.21 -22.80
N ARG A 200 -17.66 -15.23 -23.40
CA ARG A 200 -19.05 -15.13 -23.86
C ARG A 200 -20.00 -15.17 -22.68
N LEU A 201 -20.41 -14.00 -22.18
CA LEU A 201 -21.36 -13.87 -21.10
C LEU A 201 -22.80 -13.70 -21.64
N THR A 202 -23.75 -14.36 -20.99
CA THR A 202 -25.18 -14.18 -21.21
C THR A 202 -25.85 -13.68 -19.93
N VAL A 203 -26.94 -12.93 -20.06
CA VAL A 203 -27.70 -12.43 -18.90
C VAL A 203 -28.16 -13.58 -17.99
N GLY A 204 -28.62 -14.69 -18.60
CA GLY A 204 -29.02 -15.87 -17.83
C GLY A 204 -27.87 -16.58 -17.12
N GLY A 205 -26.65 -16.55 -17.71
CA GLY A 205 -25.44 -17.08 -17.06
C GLY A 205 -25.02 -16.22 -15.85
N ILE A 206 -25.03 -14.90 -16.03
CA ILE A 206 -24.74 -13.96 -14.93
C ILE A 206 -25.78 -14.08 -13.80
N ALA A 207 -27.06 -14.12 -14.14
CA ALA A 207 -28.13 -14.26 -13.14
C ALA A 207 -27.99 -15.56 -12.32
N ARG A 208 -27.66 -16.68 -12.97
CA ARG A 208 -27.42 -17.97 -12.30
C ARG A 208 -26.19 -17.93 -11.38
N SER A 209 -25.12 -17.21 -11.74
CA SER A 209 -23.92 -17.11 -10.90
C SER A 209 -24.18 -16.41 -9.55
N VAL A 210 -25.31 -15.68 -9.45
CA VAL A 210 -25.72 -14.98 -8.22
C VAL A 210 -27.04 -15.49 -7.64
N GLY A 211 -27.50 -16.66 -8.08
CA GLY A 211 -28.70 -17.31 -7.55
C GLY A 211 -30.04 -16.62 -7.89
N MET A 212 -30.06 -15.79 -8.94
CA MET A 212 -31.27 -15.04 -9.33
C MET A 212 -31.93 -15.58 -10.60
N SER A 213 -33.26 -15.41 -10.71
CA SER A 213 -33.95 -15.58 -11.99
C SER A 213 -33.53 -14.47 -12.96
N LYS A 214 -33.48 -14.76 -14.26
CA LYS A 214 -33.08 -13.81 -15.31
C LYS A 214 -33.88 -12.50 -15.27
N SER A 215 -35.19 -12.61 -15.10
CA SER A 215 -36.10 -11.44 -15.10
C SER A 215 -35.85 -10.54 -13.89
N TYR A 216 -35.81 -11.13 -12.69
CA TYR A 216 -35.55 -10.40 -11.46
C TYR A 216 -34.18 -9.75 -11.46
N PHE A 217 -33.15 -10.48 -11.92
CA PHE A 217 -31.80 -9.96 -12.06
C PHE A 217 -31.73 -8.73 -12.99
N MET A 218 -32.37 -8.81 -14.17
CA MET A 218 -32.37 -7.68 -15.12
C MET A 218 -32.98 -6.41 -14.52
N HIS A 219 -34.10 -6.57 -13.84
CA HIS A 219 -34.78 -5.44 -13.20
C HIS A 219 -33.93 -4.86 -12.05
N LYS A 220 -33.47 -5.71 -11.16
CA LYS A 220 -32.71 -5.31 -9.97
C LYS A 220 -31.35 -4.68 -10.34
N PHE A 221 -30.67 -5.25 -11.34
CA PHE A 221 -29.40 -4.71 -11.84
C PHE A 221 -29.59 -3.32 -12.48
N ALA A 222 -30.63 -3.14 -13.29
CA ALA A 222 -30.94 -1.86 -13.91
C ALA A 222 -31.37 -0.80 -12.88
N GLU A 223 -32.11 -1.20 -11.84
CA GLU A 223 -32.49 -0.32 -10.73
C GLU A 223 -31.27 0.22 -9.97
N GLN A 224 -30.28 -0.63 -9.69
CA GLN A 224 -29.10 -0.24 -8.92
C GLN A 224 -28.03 0.48 -9.76
N ASN A 225 -27.86 0.06 -11.02
CA ASN A 225 -26.79 0.57 -11.89
C ASN A 225 -27.22 1.63 -12.91
N GLY A 226 -28.51 1.88 -13.03
CA GLY A 226 -29.07 2.79 -14.05
C GLY A 226 -28.97 2.26 -15.49
N VAL A 227 -28.38 1.09 -15.71
CA VAL A 227 -28.16 0.47 -17.01
C VAL A 227 -28.37 -1.03 -16.98
N SER A 228 -28.72 -1.63 -18.13
CA SER A 228 -28.88 -3.09 -18.21
C SER A 228 -27.54 -3.83 -18.04
N PRO A 229 -27.55 -5.13 -17.59
CA PRO A 229 -26.34 -5.93 -17.44
C PRO A 229 -25.48 -6.03 -18.71
N ILE A 230 -26.11 -6.08 -19.88
CA ILE A 230 -25.40 -6.14 -21.17
C ILE A 230 -24.82 -4.78 -21.53
N ALA A 231 -25.51 -3.68 -21.22
CA ALA A 231 -24.96 -2.34 -21.42
C ALA A 231 -23.74 -2.11 -20.51
N TYR A 232 -23.80 -2.54 -19.25
CA TYR A 232 -22.68 -2.52 -18.30
C TYR A 232 -21.49 -3.34 -18.82
N LEU A 233 -21.71 -4.60 -19.24
CA LEU A 233 -20.67 -5.45 -19.82
C LEU A 233 -20.00 -4.79 -21.05
N ASN A 234 -20.81 -4.21 -21.98
CA ASN A 234 -20.27 -3.58 -23.16
C ASN A 234 -19.48 -2.30 -22.81
N SER A 235 -19.94 -1.52 -21.83
CA SER A 235 -19.21 -0.35 -21.33
C SER A 235 -17.86 -0.76 -20.75
N PHE A 236 -17.82 -1.77 -19.92
CA PHE A 236 -16.58 -2.29 -19.33
C PHE A 236 -15.60 -2.79 -20.38
N ARG A 237 -16.07 -3.56 -21.37
CA ARG A 237 -15.27 -4.02 -22.53
C ARG A 237 -14.65 -2.88 -23.32
N VAL A 238 -15.43 -1.85 -23.59
CA VAL A 238 -14.98 -0.68 -24.36
C VAL A 238 -13.95 0.12 -23.58
N THR A 239 -14.12 0.29 -22.27
CA THR A 239 -13.12 0.94 -21.41
C THR A 239 -11.79 0.18 -21.43
N ARG A 240 -11.83 -1.15 -21.27
CA ARG A 240 -10.62 -1.99 -21.37
C ARG A 240 -9.97 -1.92 -22.77
N ALA A 241 -10.78 -1.86 -23.82
CA ALA A 241 -10.25 -1.69 -25.18
C ALA A 241 -9.58 -0.32 -25.36
N ALA A 242 -10.09 0.74 -24.78
CA ALA A 242 -9.47 2.07 -24.81
C ALA A 242 -8.09 2.09 -24.15
N GLU A 243 -7.95 1.41 -23.01
CA GLU A 243 -6.65 1.23 -22.33
C GLU A 243 -5.64 0.52 -23.25
N LEU A 244 -6.04 -0.57 -23.91
CA LEU A 244 -5.18 -1.30 -24.85
C LEU A 244 -4.85 -0.50 -26.11
N LEU A 245 -5.81 0.29 -26.62
CA LEU A 245 -5.60 1.16 -27.79
C LEU A 245 -4.52 2.22 -27.55
N THR A 246 -4.44 2.73 -26.31
CA THR A 246 -3.48 3.76 -25.91
C THR A 246 -2.17 3.20 -25.41
N GLY A 247 -2.20 2.04 -24.73
CA GLY A 247 -1.03 1.44 -24.09
C GLY A 247 -0.26 0.43 -24.95
N THR A 248 -0.81 0.01 -26.12
CA THR A 248 -0.17 -1.03 -26.95
C THR A 248 -0.21 -0.72 -28.44
N GLY A 249 0.64 -1.45 -29.20
CA GLY A 249 0.61 -1.46 -30.67
C GLY A 249 -0.37 -2.48 -31.30
N MET A 250 -1.13 -3.21 -30.48
CA MET A 250 -2.01 -4.32 -30.91
C MET A 250 -3.02 -3.87 -31.96
N PRO A 251 -3.29 -4.64 -33.05
CA PRO A 251 -4.31 -4.33 -34.04
C PRO A 251 -5.69 -4.11 -33.43
N ILE A 252 -6.46 -3.15 -33.96
CA ILE A 252 -7.80 -2.80 -33.43
C ILE A 252 -8.74 -4.02 -33.43
N SER A 253 -8.67 -4.85 -34.47
CA SER A 253 -9.45 -6.09 -34.57
C SER A 253 -9.10 -7.07 -33.45
N GLU A 254 -7.81 -7.23 -33.17
CA GLU A 254 -7.33 -8.11 -32.11
C GLU A 254 -7.76 -7.62 -30.72
N ILE A 255 -7.66 -6.31 -30.44
CA ILE A 255 -8.19 -5.70 -29.22
C ILE A 255 -9.68 -5.97 -29.06
N ALA A 256 -10.47 -5.82 -30.13
CA ALA A 256 -11.90 -6.10 -30.07
C ALA A 256 -12.21 -7.53 -29.63
N TYR A 257 -11.52 -8.52 -30.22
CA TYR A 257 -11.68 -9.94 -29.84
C TYR A 257 -11.15 -10.22 -28.44
N HIS A 258 -9.99 -9.67 -28.10
CA HIS A 258 -9.39 -9.79 -26.77
C HIS A 258 -10.33 -9.25 -25.67
N CYS A 259 -11.06 -8.17 -25.93
CA CYS A 259 -12.06 -7.63 -25.02
C CYS A 259 -13.43 -8.35 -25.08
N GLY A 260 -13.55 -9.47 -25.81
CA GLY A 260 -14.72 -10.34 -25.80
C GLY A 260 -15.83 -9.93 -26.79
N PHE A 261 -15.56 -9.01 -27.72
CA PHE A 261 -16.50 -8.72 -28.81
C PHE A 261 -16.44 -9.82 -29.87
N GLN A 262 -17.61 -10.26 -30.34
CA GLN A 262 -17.72 -11.32 -31.34
C GLN A 262 -17.54 -10.82 -32.77
N THR A 263 -17.74 -9.51 -33.01
CA THR A 263 -17.55 -8.88 -34.32
C THR A 263 -16.99 -7.49 -34.19
N LEU A 264 -16.12 -7.09 -35.11
CA LEU A 264 -15.53 -5.77 -35.18
C LEU A 264 -16.60 -4.67 -35.37
N SER A 265 -17.65 -4.96 -36.11
CA SER A 265 -18.77 -4.01 -36.34
C SER A 265 -19.50 -3.70 -35.02
N HIS A 266 -19.76 -4.71 -34.19
CA HIS A 266 -20.38 -4.49 -32.87
C HIS A 266 -19.47 -3.67 -31.95
N PHE A 267 -18.19 -4.01 -31.93
CA PHE A 267 -17.17 -3.26 -31.17
C PHE A 267 -17.15 -1.78 -31.57
N ASN A 268 -16.98 -1.49 -32.88
CA ASN A 268 -16.91 -0.11 -33.38
C ASN A 268 -18.16 0.70 -33.02
N ARG A 269 -19.35 0.10 -33.14
CA ARG A 269 -20.60 0.74 -32.76
C ARG A 269 -20.68 1.06 -31.27
N GLN A 270 -20.29 0.10 -30.39
CA GLN A 270 -20.28 0.31 -28.94
C GLN A 270 -19.23 1.34 -28.53
N PHE A 271 -18.04 1.27 -29.11
CA PHE A 271 -16.97 2.21 -28.82
C PHE A 271 -17.38 3.65 -29.17
N ARG A 272 -17.94 3.87 -30.39
CA ARG A 272 -18.44 5.18 -30.77
C ARG A 272 -19.59 5.68 -29.90
N LYS A 273 -20.47 4.79 -29.46
CA LYS A 273 -21.58 5.13 -28.55
C LYS A 273 -21.07 5.65 -27.21
N ILE A 274 -19.97 5.11 -26.70
CA ILE A 274 -19.46 5.40 -25.34
C ILE A 274 -18.44 6.53 -25.35
N PHE A 275 -17.51 6.55 -26.32
CA PHE A 275 -16.43 7.54 -26.39
C PHE A 275 -16.70 8.69 -27.39
N GLY A 276 -17.80 8.63 -28.17
CA GLY A 276 -18.12 9.66 -29.17
C GLY A 276 -17.33 9.58 -30.49
N GLU A 277 -16.23 8.80 -30.50
CA GLU A 277 -15.32 8.67 -31.62
C GLU A 277 -15.01 7.21 -31.99
N SER A 278 -14.33 6.99 -33.13
CA SER A 278 -13.92 5.65 -33.54
C SER A 278 -12.65 5.18 -32.75
N PRO A 279 -12.44 3.84 -32.58
CA PRO A 279 -11.22 3.33 -31.99
C PRO A 279 -9.94 3.81 -32.69
N GLY A 280 -9.99 3.96 -34.02
CA GLY A 280 -8.87 4.47 -34.81
C GLY A 280 -8.56 5.95 -34.56
N SER A 281 -9.60 6.76 -34.32
CA SER A 281 -9.43 8.18 -33.96
C SER A 281 -8.84 8.33 -32.58
N CYS A 282 -9.36 7.58 -31.59
CA CYS A 282 -8.84 7.52 -30.22
C CYS A 282 -7.35 7.17 -30.20
N ARG A 283 -6.93 6.14 -30.93
CA ARG A 283 -5.51 5.77 -31.07
C ARG A 283 -4.64 6.86 -31.66
N ARG A 284 -5.10 7.55 -32.72
CA ARG A 284 -4.35 8.63 -33.38
C ARG A 284 -4.19 9.85 -32.48
N ALA A 285 -5.24 10.22 -31.74
CA ALA A 285 -5.22 11.34 -30.82
C ALA A 285 -4.13 11.15 -29.76
N ASN A 286 -4.04 9.94 -29.16
CA ASN A 286 -3.06 9.65 -28.11
C ASN A 286 -1.61 9.62 -28.63
N ARG A 287 -1.37 9.13 -29.87
CA ARG A 287 -0.04 9.18 -30.50
C ARG A 287 0.47 10.60 -30.76
N ARG A 288 -0.45 11.56 -30.97
CA ARG A 288 -0.09 12.97 -31.17
C ARG A 288 0.24 13.70 -29.88
N THR A 289 -0.34 13.29 -28.76
CA THR A 289 -0.06 13.86 -27.42
C THR A 289 1.29 13.35 -26.89
N GLY A 290 1.59 12.07 -27.05
CA GLY A 290 2.89 11.48 -26.62
C GLY A 290 4.11 11.90 -27.47
N ALA A 291 3.90 12.44 -28.68
CA ALA A 291 4.98 12.96 -29.54
C ALA A 291 5.32 14.45 -29.26
N LYS A 292 4.60 15.12 -28.36
CA LYS A 292 4.87 16.52 -27.97
C LYS A 292 5.62 16.65 -26.63
N GLU A 293 5.85 15.53 -25.94
CA GLU A 293 6.56 15.48 -24.65
C GLU A 293 7.97 14.84 -24.77
N GLN A 294 8.48 14.64 -25.97
CA GLN A 294 9.87 14.33 -26.27
C GLN A 294 10.46 15.51 -27.07
#